data_7a4d7ec54f855603329966b2b2a29509
#
_entry.id   7a4d7ec54f855603329966b2b2a29509
#
_cell.length_a   1.000
_cell.length_b   1.000
_cell.length_c   1.000
_cell.angle_alpha   90.00
_cell.angle_beta   90.00
_cell.angle_gamma   90.00
#
_symmetry.space_group_name_H-M   'P 1'
#
loop_
_entity.id
_entity.type
_entity.pdbx_description
1 polymer ?
#
loop_
_entity_poly.entity_id
_entity_poly.type
_entity_poly.pdbx_seq_one_letter_code
_entity_poly.pdbx_strand_id
1 'polypeptide(L)'
;MAAVQAQRRPAAVAFILVTVVLDVLAFGIVVPVLPKLIEAFQHGDTALAAETYGVFATAWGLMQFVFSPLLGVLSDRFGRRRVLLVSLTGLGLDYILMALAPTLAWLFIGRVISGITAATYSTASAYIADVTPP
;
A
#
# COMPACT_ATOMS: atom_id res chain seq x y z
N MET A 1 24.39 11.43 -23.82
CA MET A 1 23.79 10.40 -22.96
C MET A 1 23.91 10.69 -21.46
N ALA A 2 25.10 11.05 -20.94
CA ALA A 2 25.29 11.36 -19.53
C ALA A 2 24.41 12.53 -19.02
N ALA A 3 24.26 13.59 -19.80
CA ALA A 3 23.42 14.74 -19.44
C ALA A 3 21.93 14.39 -19.34
N VAL A 4 21.43 13.52 -20.22
CA VAL A 4 20.04 13.06 -20.20
C VAL A 4 19.78 12.16 -18.99
N GLN A 5 20.76 11.36 -18.59
CA GLN A 5 20.68 10.51 -17.40
C GLN A 5 20.73 11.35 -16.12
N ALA A 6 21.58 12.38 -16.06
CA ALA A 6 21.67 13.28 -14.90
C ALA A 6 20.35 14.02 -14.66
N GLN A 7 19.63 14.36 -15.72
CA GLN A 7 18.36 15.09 -15.63
C GLN A 7 17.18 14.19 -15.22
N ARG A 8 17.30 12.87 -15.43
CA ARG A 8 16.25 11.90 -15.04
C ARG A 8 16.27 11.55 -13.54
N ARG A 9 17.42 11.69 -12.89
CA ARG A 9 17.59 11.33 -11.46
C ARG A 9 16.73 12.16 -10.52
N PRO A 10 16.72 13.51 -10.61
CA PRO A 10 15.87 14.31 -9.73
C PRO A 10 14.37 14.09 -9.98
N ALA A 11 13.96 13.83 -11.21
CA ALA A 11 12.57 13.52 -11.54
C ALA A 11 12.15 12.16 -10.96
N ALA A 12 13.03 11.14 -10.99
CA ALA A 12 12.77 9.82 -10.40
C ALA A 12 12.65 9.92 -8.87
N VAL A 13 13.54 10.68 -8.24
CA VAL A 13 13.49 10.89 -6.77
C VAL A 13 12.24 11.66 -6.39
N ALA A 14 11.86 12.70 -7.13
CA ALA A 14 10.62 13.45 -6.89
C ALA A 14 9.39 12.53 -7.02
N PHE A 15 9.34 11.69 -8.04
CA PHE A 15 8.26 10.70 -8.22
C PHE A 15 8.13 9.76 -7.03
N ILE A 16 9.25 9.23 -6.54
CA ILE A 16 9.27 8.32 -5.39
C ILE A 16 8.80 9.05 -4.13
N LEU A 17 9.29 10.27 -3.89
CA LEU A 17 8.90 11.06 -2.73
C LEU A 17 7.40 11.35 -2.72
N VAL A 18 6.84 11.75 -3.84
CA VAL A 18 5.39 11.98 -3.99
C VAL A 18 4.62 10.68 -3.72
N THR A 19 5.08 9.57 -4.27
CA THR A 19 4.48 8.25 -4.06
C THR A 19 4.45 7.87 -2.57
N VAL A 20 5.58 8.01 -1.89
CA VAL A 20 5.70 7.68 -0.47
C VAL A 20 4.84 8.61 0.39
N VAL A 21 4.82 9.90 0.09
CA VAL A 21 3.97 10.88 0.80
C VAL A 21 2.49 10.52 0.65
N LEU A 22 2.05 10.21 -0.57
CA LEU A 22 0.66 9.80 -0.81
C LEU A 22 0.31 8.51 -0.06
N ASP A 23 1.22 7.55 -0.03
CA ASP A 23 1.03 6.28 0.68
C ASP A 23 0.92 6.49 2.19
N VAL A 24 1.79 7.33 2.77
CA VAL A 24 1.74 7.68 4.20
C VAL A 24 0.46 8.43 4.55
N LEU A 25 0.04 9.37 3.71
CA LEU A 25 -1.22 10.09 3.91
C LEU A 25 -2.42 9.15 3.86
N ALA A 26 -2.46 8.26 2.89
CA ALA A 26 -3.52 7.28 2.75
C ALA A 26 -3.57 6.34 3.97
N PHE A 27 -2.43 5.86 4.44
CA PHE A 27 -2.32 5.04 5.64
C PHE A 27 -2.78 5.81 6.88
N GLY A 28 -2.38 7.09 7.00
CA GLY A 28 -2.80 7.96 8.10
C GLY A 28 -4.31 8.17 8.16
N ILE A 29 -5.00 8.14 7.02
CA ILE A 29 -6.45 8.22 6.97
C ILE A 29 -7.10 6.89 7.41
N VAL A 30 -6.55 5.76 6.97
CA VAL A 30 -7.10 4.43 7.26
C VAL A 30 -7.01 4.08 8.74
N VAL A 31 -5.91 4.45 9.40
CA VAL A 31 -5.67 4.11 10.82
C VAL A 31 -6.82 4.54 11.73
N PRO A 32 -7.35 5.79 11.68
CA PRO A 32 -8.49 6.16 12.51
C PRO A 32 -9.86 5.74 11.93
N VAL A 33 -9.98 5.63 10.61
CA VAL A 33 -11.28 5.40 9.94
C VAL A 33 -11.69 3.93 9.99
N LEU A 34 -10.74 3.02 9.75
CA LEU A 34 -11.03 1.59 9.68
C LEU A 34 -11.63 1.03 10.99
N PRO A 35 -11.07 1.31 12.18
CA PRO A 35 -11.67 0.84 13.44
C PRO A 35 -13.11 1.34 13.64
N LYS A 36 -13.38 2.59 13.29
CA LYS A 36 -14.73 3.18 13.42
C LYS A 36 -15.71 2.54 12.45
N LEU A 37 -15.27 2.23 11.23
CA LEU A 37 -16.08 1.52 10.24
C LEU A 37 -16.44 0.12 10.73
N ILE A 38 -15.50 -0.62 11.28
CA ILE A 38 -15.72 -1.96 11.83
C ILE A 38 -16.69 -1.89 13.00
N GLU A 39 -16.53 -0.93 13.89
CA GLU A 39 -17.43 -0.71 15.02
C GLU A 39 -18.86 -0.42 14.53
N ALA A 40 -19.01 0.41 13.51
CA ALA A 40 -20.32 0.72 12.92
C ALA A 40 -21.00 -0.52 12.34
N PHE A 41 -20.25 -1.39 11.66
CA PHE A 41 -20.78 -2.66 11.13
C PHE A 41 -21.11 -3.67 12.22
N GLN A 42 -20.56 -3.53 13.40
CA GLN A 42 -20.79 -4.43 14.56
C GLN A 42 -21.72 -3.82 15.61
N HIS A 43 -22.55 -2.88 15.20
CA HIS A 43 -23.60 -2.26 16.04
C HIS A 43 -23.06 -1.59 17.31
N GLY A 44 -21.87 -1.02 17.25
CA GLY A 44 -21.24 -0.28 18.33
C GLY A 44 -20.55 -1.13 19.40
N ASP A 45 -20.38 -2.44 19.17
CA ASP A 45 -19.63 -3.30 20.07
C ASP A 45 -18.12 -3.06 19.90
N THR A 46 -17.54 -2.29 20.82
CA THR A 46 -16.13 -1.90 20.78
C THR A 46 -15.16 -3.07 21.00
N ALA A 47 -15.54 -4.03 21.86
CA ALA A 47 -14.71 -5.21 22.13
C ALA A 47 -14.63 -6.11 20.90
N LEU A 48 -15.76 -6.41 20.27
CA LEU A 48 -15.83 -7.18 19.05
C LEU A 48 -15.14 -6.47 17.88
N ALA A 49 -15.28 -5.15 17.79
CA ALA A 49 -14.62 -4.34 16.78
C ALA A 49 -13.09 -4.38 16.92
N ALA A 50 -12.56 -4.32 18.13
CA ALA A 50 -11.12 -4.44 18.39
C ALA A 50 -10.59 -5.81 17.97
N GLU A 51 -11.30 -6.87 18.26
CA GLU A 51 -10.95 -8.25 17.88
C GLU A 51 -10.96 -8.41 16.36
N THR A 52 -11.98 -7.91 15.68
CA THR A 52 -12.10 -7.92 14.22
C THR A 52 -11.01 -7.09 13.56
N TYR A 53 -10.68 -5.92 14.11
CA TYR A 53 -9.58 -5.09 13.63
C TYR A 53 -8.24 -5.83 13.74
N GLY A 54 -8.02 -6.56 14.83
CA GLY A 54 -6.83 -7.40 15.01
C GLY A 54 -6.70 -8.45 13.91
N VAL A 55 -7.80 -9.11 13.55
CA VAL A 55 -7.84 -10.08 12.45
C VAL A 55 -7.51 -9.40 11.10
N PHE A 56 -8.09 -8.24 10.85
CA PHE A 56 -7.83 -7.46 9.62
C PHE A 56 -6.36 -7.03 9.53
N ALA A 57 -5.80 -6.53 10.62
CA ALA A 57 -4.40 -6.11 10.70
C ALA A 57 -3.45 -7.29 10.50
N THR A 58 -3.77 -8.43 11.08
CA THR A 58 -2.98 -9.67 10.93
C THR A 58 -3.02 -10.15 9.48
N ALA A 59 -4.20 -10.19 8.86
CA ALA A 59 -4.34 -10.58 7.46
C ALA A 59 -3.56 -9.64 6.53
N TRP A 60 -3.66 -8.33 6.77
CA TRP A 60 -2.92 -7.32 6.01
C TRP A 60 -1.41 -7.50 6.14
N GLY A 61 -0.91 -7.64 7.37
CA GLY A 61 0.52 -7.85 7.64
C GLY A 61 1.04 -9.16 7.05
N LEU A 62 0.26 -10.24 7.16
CA LEU A 62 0.62 -11.53 6.60
C LEU A 62 0.69 -11.49 5.07
N MET A 63 -0.29 -10.86 4.42
CA MET A 63 -0.27 -10.68 2.96
C MET A 63 0.92 -9.84 2.52
N GLN A 64 1.21 -8.76 3.22
CA GLN A 64 2.38 -7.93 2.96
C GLN A 64 3.68 -8.72 3.10
N PHE A 65 3.81 -9.51 4.15
CA PHE A 65 4.99 -10.34 4.38
C PHE A 65 5.19 -11.38 3.26
N VAL A 66 4.13 -12.06 2.85
CA VAL A 66 4.18 -13.11 1.81
C VAL A 66 4.44 -12.50 0.43
N PHE A 67 3.78 -11.40 0.10
CA PHE A 67 3.84 -10.81 -1.24
C PHE A 67 4.95 -9.77 -1.43
N SER A 68 5.58 -9.26 -0.36
CA SER A 68 6.70 -8.33 -0.47
C SER A 68 7.88 -8.88 -1.27
N PRO A 69 8.37 -10.10 -0.99
CA PRO A 69 9.45 -10.68 -1.80
C PRO A 69 9.03 -10.90 -3.25
N LEU A 70 7.78 -11.33 -3.47
CA LEU A 70 7.23 -11.55 -4.80
C LEU A 70 7.19 -10.25 -5.61
N LEU A 71 6.69 -9.17 -5.00
CA LEU A 71 6.66 -7.86 -5.63
C LEU A 71 8.06 -7.30 -5.85
N GLY A 72 9.01 -7.59 -4.97
CA GLY A 72 10.43 -7.27 -5.16
C GLY A 72 10.98 -7.92 -6.42
N VAL A 73 10.76 -9.22 -6.59
CA VAL A 73 11.18 -9.97 -7.79
C VAL A 73 10.49 -9.44 -9.05
N LEU A 74 9.19 -9.18 -8.98
CA LEU A 74 8.44 -8.60 -10.09
C LEU A 74 8.95 -7.21 -10.47
N SER A 75 9.31 -6.38 -9.48
CA SER A 75 9.86 -5.06 -9.73
C SER A 75 11.24 -5.12 -10.40
N ASP A 76 12.07 -6.11 -10.05
CA ASP A 76 13.35 -6.34 -10.69
C ASP A 76 13.19 -6.79 -12.15
N ARG A 77 12.15 -7.57 -12.44
CA ARG A 77 11.90 -8.15 -13.76
C ARG A 77 11.18 -7.20 -14.72
N PHE A 78 10.14 -6.51 -14.25
CA PHE A 78 9.27 -5.66 -15.09
C PHE A 78 9.56 -4.17 -14.98
N GLY A 79 10.43 -3.77 -14.05
CA GLY A 79 10.76 -2.39 -13.76
C GLY A 79 10.02 -1.86 -12.53
N ARG A 80 10.77 -1.20 -11.68
CA ARG A 80 10.28 -0.73 -10.38
C ARG A 80 9.16 0.29 -10.50
N ARG A 81 9.29 1.20 -11.48
CA ARG A 81 8.28 2.24 -11.71
C ARG A 81 6.91 1.65 -12.09
N ARG A 82 6.90 0.61 -12.92
CA ARG A 82 5.66 -0.05 -13.34
C ARG A 82 4.97 -0.74 -12.17
N VAL A 83 5.73 -1.45 -11.37
CA VAL A 83 5.22 -2.15 -10.18
C VAL A 83 4.70 -1.14 -9.16
N LEU A 84 5.40 -0.02 -8.93
CA LEU A 84 4.93 1.06 -8.06
C LEU A 84 3.60 1.64 -8.52
N LEU A 85 3.46 1.93 -9.82
CA LEU A 85 2.23 2.47 -10.37
C LEU A 85 1.06 1.50 -10.25
N VAL A 86 1.28 0.22 -10.51
CA VAL A 86 0.27 -0.83 -10.35
C VAL A 86 -0.13 -0.97 -8.88
N SER A 87 0.84 -0.96 -7.97
CA SER A 87 0.57 -1.05 -6.52
C SER A 87 -0.23 0.15 -6.03
N LEU A 88 0.12 1.37 -6.46
CA LEU A 88 -0.64 2.58 -6.10
C LEU A 88 -2.05 2.56 -6.66
N THR A 89 -2.23 2.10 -7.89
CA THR A 89 -3.55 1.96 -8.50
C THR A 89 -4.39 0.95 -7.74
N GLY A 90 -3.81 -0.20 -7.38
CA GLY A 90 -4.47 -1.21 -6.57
C GLY A 90 -4.86 -0.68 -5.19
N LEU A 91 -3.98 0.08 -4.55
CA LEU A 91 -4.25 0.71 -3.26
C LEU A 91 -5.38 1.75 -3.34
N GLY A 92 -5.39 2.58 -4.38
CA GLY A 92 -6.45 3.55 -4.62
C GLY A 92 -7.80 2.89 -4.86
N LEU A 93 -7.83 1.81 -5.66
CA LEU A 93 -9.03 1.01 -5.87
C LEU A 93 -9.52 0.36 -4.57
N ASP A 94 -8.61 -0.11 -3.71
CA ASP A 94 -8.94 -0.65 -2.41
C ASP A 94 -9.62 0.39 -1.50
N TYR A 95 -9.14 1.63 -1.49
CA TYR A 95 -9.78 2.70 -0.72
C TYR A 95 -11.18 3.02 -1.23
N ILE A 96 -11.38 3.03 -2.55
CA ILE A 96 -12.72 3.21 -3.15
C ILE A 96 -13.62 2.03 -2.76
N LEU A 97 -13.13 0.81 -2.83
CA LEU A 97 -13.86 -0.38 -2.43
C LEU A 97 -14.25 -0.31 -0.95
N MET A 98 -13.34 0.14 -0.09
CA MET A 98 -13.58 0.30 1.35
C MET A 98 -14.64 1.36 1.63
N ALA A 99 -14.63 2.47 0.89
CA ALA A 99 -15.63 3.53 1.02
C ALA A 99 -17.03 3.07 0.60
N LEU A 100 -17.12 2.17 -0.36
CA LEU A 100 -18.38 1.64 -0.89
C LEU A 100 -18.76 0.29 -0.28
N ALA A 101 -17.98 -0.23 0.67
CA ALA A 101 -18.19 -1.55 1.24
C ALA A 101 -19.53 -1.66 1.98
N PRO A 102 -20.45 -2.55 1.55
CA PRO A 102 -21.74 -2.72 2.21
C PRO A 102 -21.67 -3.66 3.42
N THR A 103 -20.62 -4.46 3.58
CA THR A 103 -20.47 -5.44 4.64
C THR A 103 -19.03 -5.57 5.11
N LEU A 104 -18.83 -6.18 6.30
CA LEU A 104 -17.50 -6.49 6.85
C LEU A 104 -16.68 -7.41 5.94
N ALA A 105 -17.32 -8.36 5.25
CA ALA A 105 -16.63 -9.25 4.33
C ALA A 105 -15.95 -8.48 3.19
N TRP A 106 -16.59 -7.46 2.66
CA TRP A 106 -16.01 -6.58 1.65
C TRP A 106 -14.82 -5.78 2.18
N LEU A 107 -14.91 -5.28 3.42
CA LEU A 107 -13.79 -4.62 4.07
C LEU A 107 -12.60 -5.56 4.25
N PHE A 108 -12.85 -6.80 4.64
CA PHE A 108 -11.80 -7.82 4.79
C PHE A 108 -11.11 -8.13 3.46
N ILE A 109 -11.87 -8.31 2.39
CA ILE A 109 -11.34 -8.52 1.04
C ILE A 109 -10.48 -7.32 0.62
N GLY A 110 -10.95 -6.10 0.88
CA GLY A 110 -10.19 -4.88 0.63
C GLY A 110 -8.86 -4.85 1.39
N ARG A 111 -8.85 -5.25 2.65
CA ARG A 111 -7.61 -5.32 3.45
C ARG A 111 -6.64 -6.38 2.94
N VAL A 112 -7.11 -7.51 2.47
CA VAL A 112 -6.26 -8.56 1.85
C VAL A 112 -5.62 -8.00 0.56
N ILE A 113 -6.40 -7.38 -0.31
CA ILE A 113 -5.90 -6.75 -1.54
C ILE A 113 -4.88 -5.65 -1.21
N SER A 114 -5.17 -4.82 -0.22
CA SER A 114 -4.27 -3.77 0.26
C SER A 114 -2.94 -4.35 0.76
N GLY A 115 -2.97 -5.47 1.49
CA GLY A 115 -1.77 -6.16 1.93
C GLY A 115 -0.92 -6.66 0.77
N ILE A 116 -1.56 -7.22 -0.26
CA ILE A 116 -0.86 -7.69 -1.48
C ILE A 116 -0.19 -6.53 -2.21
N THR A 117 -0.85 -5.36 -2.28
CA THR A 117 -0.35 -4.18 -3.00
C THR A 117 0.53 -3.27 -2.15
N ALA A 118 0.63 -3.49 -0.84
CA ALA A 118 1.30 -2.59 0.10
C ALA A 118 2.83 -2.74 0.15
N ALA A 119 3.43 -3.44 -0.81
CA ALA A 119 4.89 -3.54 -0.91
C ALA A 119 5.56 -2.29 -1.52
N THR A 120 4.82 -1.19 -1.57
CA THR A 120 5.28 0.10 -2.11
C THR A 120 6.57 0.58 -1.43
N TYR A 121 6.68 0.42 -0.11
CA TYR A 121 7.88 0.82 0.63
C TYR A 121 9.12 0.05 0.21
N SER A 122 9.02 -1.26 0.10
CA SER A 122 10.15 -2.10 -0.29
C SER A 122 10.59 -1.80 -1.72
N THR A 123 9.63 -1.65 -2.63
CA THR A 123 9.89 -1.29 -4.02
C THR A 123 10.45 0.13 -4.15
N ALA A 124 9.93 1.10 -3.40
CA ALA A 124 10.42 2.48 -3.39
C ALA A 124 11.86 2.56 -2.86
N SER A 125 12.14 1.87 -1.76
CA SER A 125 13.50 1.81 -1.18
C SER A 125 14.50 1.20 -2.17
N ALA A 126 14.12 0.12 -2.82
CA ALA A 126 14.95 -0.50 -3.84
C ALA A 126 15.14 0.41 -5.06
N TYR A 127 14.13 1.16 -5.45
CA TYR A 127 14.23 2.13 -6.55
C TYR A 127 15.17 3.29 -6.19
N ILE A 128 15.09 3.80 -4.97
CA ILE A 128 16.01 4.83 -4.48
C ILE A 128 17.45 4.32 -4.53
N ALA A 129 17.69 3.09 -4.08
CA ALA A 129 19.02 2.47 -4.13
C ALA A 129 19.55 2.35 -5.56
N ASP A 130 18.69 2.03 -6.53
CA ASP A 130 19.06 1.90 -7.94
C ASP A 130 19.41 3.23 -8.61
N VAL A 131 18.76 4.33 -8.21
CA VAL A 131 18.97 5.65 -8.83
C VAL A 131 19.94 6.53 -8.05
N THR A 132 20.34 6.13 -6.85
CA THR A 132 21.32 6.85 -6.02
C THR A 132 22.71 6.25 -6.24
N PRO A 133 23.74 7.06 -6.62
CA PRO A 133 25.09 6.54 -6.77
C PRO A 133 25.69 6.12 -5.42
N PRO A 134 26.61 5.13 -5.41
CA PRO A 134 27.30 4.70 -4.20
C PRO A 134 28.17 5.80 -3.60
#